data_f05455811442a122ba38bfbf3e89fe79
#
_entry.id   f05455811442a122ba38bfbf3e89fe79
#
_cell.length_a   1.000
_cell.length_b   1.000
_cell.length_c   1.000
_cell.angle_alpha   90.00
_cell.angle_beta   90.00
_cell.angle_gamma   90.00
#
_symmetry.space_group_name_H-M   'P 1'
#
loop_
_entity.id
_entity.type
_entity.pdbx_description
1 polymer ?
#
loop_
_entity_poly.entity_id
_entity_poly.type
_entity_poly.pdbx_seq_one_letter_code
_entity_poly.pdbx_strand_id
1 'polypeptide(L)'
;MPDQANILVIDDEQIMREGCSRILSKDGWAVVSAENGKQGLEAIRTDPEKIDLILLDLMMPGMSGMEVLEQVRNIDPSLIVIVITGYATVESAVEAMKKGAYDFIPKPFTPDQLRIVVRRALERKSLQKEAEFLRRERERSLRDIATEKSKIKTIINCMGDGVLVCDRDSCVVLSNPAASRLLKVSESSLLGNLLPQCNLHPELSKIIQESLSTTDKSYTSVSQELSLGESGEIFLRAHTAPVRNDLGETLGSVTVLQDISHLKELDKMKSEFIAMVAHELRAPLAAVEQQLTVILNKMAGEVTAKQEQLLSRAKERTKGLLTLIKDLLDISKIEAGMMVQYKEPLSLQEVAQKVVDLMRTEAEAKKLELQFSSPSKLPLIGADRNSMEGIFTNLISNAIKYTPEAGKIWVTLSEEGGFVKATVSDTGIGIKKEDLPRIFDRFYRVKTAETRQIVGTGLGLSIVKSIVDAHLGSISVESEEGGGTTFTVLLPKEATPAR
;
A
#
# COMPACT_ATOMS: atom_id res chain seq x y z
N MET A 1 33.67 32.93 -22.11
CA MET A 1 34.86 33.17 -23.00
C MET A 1 35.60 31.88 -23.02
N PRO A 2 36.03 31.36 -24.18
CA PRO A 2 36.82 30.12 -24.21
C PRO A 2 38.08 30.34 -23.37
N ASP A 3 38.42 29.35 -22.53
CA ASP A 3 39.63 29.29 -21.75
C ASP A 3 40.84 29.66 -22.63
N GLN A 4 41.81 30.27 -22.02
CA GLN A 4 43.03 30.80 -22.64
C GLN A 4 43.69 29.66 -23.47
N ALA A 5 43.37 29.61 -24.78
CA ALA A 5 43.89 28.56 -25.64
C ALA A 5 45.42 28.73 -25.82
N ASN A 6 46.12 27.62 -25.80
CA ASN A 6 47.58 27.59 -25.96
C ASN A 6 47.93 27.22 -27.39
N ILE A 7 48.64 28.11 -28.06
CA ILE A 7 49.03 27.99 -29.45
C ILE A 7 50.56 27.81 -29.54
N LEU A 8 51.00 26.77 -30.16
CA LEU A 8 52.40 26.53 -30.46
C LEU A 8 52.74 27.06 -31.84
N VAL A 9 53.67 27.98 -31.95
CA VAL A 9 54.20 28.51 -33.25
C VAL A 9 55.55 27.90 -33.53
N ILE A 10 55.68 27.17 -34.61
CA ILE A 10 56.92 26.52 -35.07
C ILE A 10 57.32 27.13 -36.42
N ASP A 11 58.33 27.96 -36.40
CA ASP A 11 58.82 28.70 -37.57
C ASP A 11 60.31 29.03 -37.32
N ASP A 12 61.19 28.95 -38.30
CA ASP A 12 62.61 29.28 -38.15
C ASP A 12 62.87 30.77 -38.12
N GLU A 13 61.98 31.57 -38.72
CA GLU A 13 62.10 33.04 -38.78
C GLU A 13 61.64 33.69 -37.47
N GLN A 14 62.57 34.32 -36.73
CA GLN A 14 62.24 35.01 -35.49
C GLN A 14 61.14 36.09 -35.66
N ILE A 15 61.20 36.87 -36.76
CA ILE A 15 60.22 37.92 -37.07
C ILE A 15 58.80 37.33 -37.18
N MET A 16 58.66 36.14 -37.78
CA MET A 16 57.39 35.47 -37.92
C MET A 16 56.87 34.97 -36.58
N ARG A 17 57.71 34.33 -35.76
CA ARG A 17 57.32 33.86 -34.41
C ARG A 17 56.84 35.03 -33.55
N GLU A 18 57.62 36.17 -33.51
CA GLU A 18 57.22 37.35 -32.76
C GLU A 18 55.96 38.00 -33.32
N GLY A 19 55.80 38.06 -34.65
CA GLY A 19 54.64 38.57 -35.34
C GLY A 19 53.35 37.78 -34.97
N CYS A 20 53.40 36.49 -35.11
CA CYS A 20 52.30 35.58 -34.72
C CYS A 20 51.98 35.70 -33.23
N SER A 21 53.01 35.69 -32.36
CA SER A 21 52.83 35.83 -30.92
C SER A 21 52.13 37.16 -30.56
N ARG A 22 52.55 38.27 -31.16
CA ARG A 22 51.96 39.59 -30.93
C ARG A 22 50.49 39.68 -31.39
N ILE A 23 50.16 39.05 -32.53
CA ILE A 23 48.81 39.04 -33.08
C ILE A 23 47.90 38.22 -32.20
N LEU A 24 48.29 37.00 -31.82
CA LEU A 24 47.48 36.05 -31.11
C LEU A 24 47.31 36.40 -29.62
N SER A 25 48.39 36.93 -28.99
CA SER A 25 48.30 37.37 -27.57
C SER A 25 47.35 38.55 -27.37
N LYS A 26 47.14 39.41 -28.40
CA LYS A 26 46.14 40.48 -28.34
C LYS A 26 44.71 39.95 -28.24
N ASP A 27 44.43 38.75 -28.73
CA ASP A 27 43.15 38.07 -28.66
C ASP A 27 43.00 37.21 -27.41
N GLY A 28 44.01 37.25 -26.49
CA GLY A 28 43.95 36.57 -25.19
C GLY A 28 44.50 35.12 -25.22
N TRP A 29 45.09 34.67 -26.33
CA TRP A 29 45.64 33.31 -26.42
C TRP A 29 47.09 33.32 -25.90
N ALA A 30 47.43 32.20 -25.22
CA ALA A 30 48.81 31.97 -24.80
C ALA A 30 49.62 31.40 -25.98
N VAL A 31 50.80 31.94 -26.24
CA VAL A 31 51.63 31.56 -27.36
C VAL A 31 52.96 31.01 -26.86
N VAL A 32 53.28 29.80 -27.24
CA VAL A 32 54.60 29.21 -27.09
C VAL A 32 55.28 29.15 -28.48
N SER A 33 56.55 29.50 -28.57
CA SER A 33 57.28 29.47 -29.84
C SER A 33 58.43 28.48 -29.85
N ALA A 34 58.64 27.82 -30.97
CA ALA A 34 59.75 26.92 -31.25
C ALA A 34 60.45 27.37 -32.55
N GLU A 35 61.74 27.38 -32.54
CA GLU A 35 62.54 27.88 -33.66
C GLU A 35 62.88 26.79 -34.71
N ASN A 36 62.52 25.52 -34.45
CA ASN A 36 62.69 24.42 -35.39
C ASN A 36 61.74 23.26 -35.06
N GLY A 37 61.61 22.32 -35.97
CA GLY A 37 60.70 21.17 -35.82
C GLY A 37 61.03 20.29 -34.63
N LYS A 38 62.31 20.10 -34.27
CA LYS A 38 62.71 19.27 -33.12
C LYS A 38 62.24 19.86 -31.81
N GLN A 39 62.42 21.14 -31.62
CA GLN A 39 62.01 21.89 -30.43
C GLN A 39 60.45 21.93 -30.31
N GLY A 40 59.78 22.09 -31.46
CA GLY A 40 58.30 22.01 -31.50
C GLY A 40 57.77 20.62 -31.10
N LEU A 41 58.38 19.56 -31.61
CA LEU A 41 57.97 18.19 -31.24
C LEU A 41 58.29 17.84 -29.77
N GLU A 42 59.38 18.40 -29.22
CA GLU A 42 59.73 18.23 -27.81
C GLU A 42 58.67 18.93 -26.89
N ALA A 43 58.27 20.12 -27.27
CA ALA A 43 57.18 20.84 -26.55
C ALA A 43 55.87 20.04 -26.55
N ILE A 44 55.51 19.45 -27.69
CA ILE A 44 54.29 18.63 -27.82
C ILE A 44 54.41 17.35 -26.99
N ARG A 45 55.56 16.68 -26.96
CA ARG A 45 55.79 15.44 -26.18
C ARG A 45 55.80 15.68 -24.66
N THR A 46 56.27 16.85 -24.23
CA THR A 46 56.40 17.18 -22.81
C THR A 46 55.02 17.39 -22.20
N ASP A 47 54.10 18.02 -22.91
CA ASP A 47 52.74 18.24 -22.40
C ASP A 47 51.72 18.41 -23.56
N PRO A 48 51.28 17.26 -24.14
CA PRO A 48 50.39 17.26 -25.31
C PRO A 48 49.03 17.93 -25.00
N GLU A 49 48.55 17.80 -23.78
CA GLU A 49 47.22 18.33 -23.37
C GLU A 49 47.20 19.85 -23.22
N LYS A 50 48.38 20.48 -23.06
CA LYS A 50 48.49 21.93 -22.95
C LYS A 50 48.47 22.67 -24.29
N ILE A 51 48.60 21.98 -25.41
CA ILE A 51 48.65 22.63 -26.75
C ILE A 51 47.27 22.45 -27.41
N ASP A 52 46.62 23.53 -27.75
CA ASP A 52 45.31 23.47 -28.41
C ASP A 52 45.41 23.56 -29.91
N LEU A 53 46.41 24.28 -30.42
CA LEU A 53 46.62 24.49 -31.85
C LEU A 53 48.10 24.68 -32.17
N ILE A 54 48.56 24.22 -33.31
CA ILE A 54 49.90 24.39 -33.81
C ILE A 54 49.86 25.21 -35.10
N LEU A 55 50.66 26.27 -35.16
CA LEU A 55 51.02 27.02 -36.37
C LEU A 55 52.37 26.51 -36.81
N LEU A 56 52.48 25.96 -37.99
CA LEU A 56 53.66 25.23 -38.48
C LEU A 56 54.15 25.78 -39.82
N ASP A 57 55.36 26.24 -39.86
CA ASP A 57 56.01 26.55 -41.16
C ASP A 57 56.45 25.24 -41.84
N LEU A 58 56.25 25.17 -43.14
CA LEU A 58 56.71 24.03 -43.97
C LEU A 58 58.16 24.07 -44.30
N MET A 59 58.74 25.26 -44.50
CA MET A 59 60.05 25.45 -44.99
C MET A 59 61.04 25.85 -43.91
N MET A 60 61.49 24.86 -43.15
CA MET A 60 62.49 25.06 -42.10
C MET A 60 63.77 24.29 -42.37
N PRO A 61 64.93 24.82 -41.97
CA PRO A 61 66.22 24.12 -42.14
C PRO A 61 66.28 22.88 -41.24
N GLY A 62 66.79 21.79 -41.79
CA GLY A 62 66.96 20.52 -41.05
C GLY A 62 65.74 19.60 -41.14
N MET A 63 64.75 19.76 -40.28
CA MET A 63 63.49 19.01 -40.30
C MET A 63 62.41 19.82 -41.00
N SER A 64 61.84 19.31 -42.08
CA SER A 64 60.76 19.98 -42.81
C SER A 64 59.47 20.01 -42.02
N GLY A 65 58.64 21.07 -42.20
CA GLY A 65 57.34 21.14 -41.55
C GLY A 65 56.41 19.97 -41.93
N MET A 66 56.60 19.33 -43.11
CA MET A 66 55.85 18.14 -43.50
C MET A 66 56.22 16.93 -42.66
N GLU A 67 57.49 16.75 -42.31
CA GLU A 67 57.93 15.70 -41.37
C GLU A 67 57.41 15.97 -39.93
N VAL A 68 57.39 17.24 -39.50
CA VAL A 68 56.77 17.62 -38.21
C VAL A 68 55.30 17.27 -38.19
N LEU A 69 54.54 17.61 -39.23
CA LEU A 69 53.13 17.33 -39.34
C LEU A 69 52.84 15.82 -39.22
N GLU A 70 53.60 14.98 -39.90
CA GLU A 70 53.48 13.51 -39.80
C GLU A 70 53.75 13.01 -38.38
N GLN A 71 54.80 13.53 -37.73
CA GLN A 71 55.10 13.13 -36.34
C GLN A 71 54.05 13.61 -35.36
N VAL A 72 53.49 14.83 -35.50
CA VAL A 72 52.38 15.34 -34.70
C VAL A 72 51.17 14.44 -34.82
N ARG A 73 50.84 13.96 -36.04
CA ARG A 73 49.72 13.05 -36.26
C ARG A 73 49.92 11.68 -35.60
N ASN A 74 51.16 11.23 -35.50
CA ASN A 74 51.49 9.98 -34.78
C ASN A 74 51.47 10.14 -33.26
N ILE A 75 51.76 11.37 -32.74
CA ILE A 75 51.68 11.66 -31.27
C ILE A 75 50.25 11.86 -30.83
N ASP A 76 49.51 12.76 -31.48
CA ASP A 76 48.11 13.05 -31.20
C ASP A 76 47.36 13.44 -32.48
N PRO A 77 46.55 12.53 -33.04
CA PRO A 77 45.73 12.81 -34.21
C PRO A 77 44.70 13.90 -34.03
N SER A 78 44.36 14.27 -32.78
CA SER A 78 43.34 15.27 -32.47
C SER A 78 43.88 16.70 -32.43
N LEU A 79 45.21 16.88 -32.37
CA LEU A 79 45.84 18.21 -32.40
C LEU A 79 45.56 18.94 -33.71
N ILE A 80 45.13 20.17 -33.61
CA ILE A 80 44.85 21.00 -34.78
C ILE A 80 46.15 21.65 -35.25
N VAL A 81 46.53 21.37 -36.49
CA VAL A 81 47.72 21.94 -37.13
C VAL A 81 47.29 22.84 -38.28
N ILE A 82 47.64 24.10 -38.24
CA ILE A 82 47.52 25.07 -39.34
C ILE A 82 48.90 25.30 -39.90
N VAL A 83 49.03 25.08 -41.20
CA VAL A 83 50.30 25.25 -41.89
C VAL A 83 50.44 26.67 -42.40
N ILE A 84 51.62 27.27 -42.20
CA ILE A 84 52.01 28.61 -42.74
C ILE A 84 53.12 28.39 -43.74
N THR A 85 53.01 28.93 -44.93
CA THR A 85 54.06 28.66 -45.97
C THR A 85 54.23 29.82 -46.95
N GLY A 86 55.51 30.15 -47.28
CA GLY A 86 55.85 31.16 -48.27
C GLY A 86 55.81 30.67 -49.73
N TYR A 87 55.80 29.36 -49.93
CA TYR A 87 55.60 28.72 -51.24
C TYR A 87 54.24 28.04 -51.29
N ALA A 88 53.21 28.87 -51.40
CA ALA A 88 51.85 28.36 -51.58
C ALA A 88 51.63 27.90 -53.06
N THR A 89 52.34 26.83 -53.51
CA THR A 89 51.81 26.09 -54.66
C THR A 89 50.61 25.31 -54.27
N VAL A 90 49.59 25.24 -55.10
CA VAL A 90 48.40 24.44 -54.87
C VAL A 90 48.75 23.00 -54.44
N GLU A 91 49.88 22.45 -54.99
CA GLU A 91 50.35 21.10 -54.71
C GLU A 91 50.85 20.92 -53.26
N SER A 92 51.64 21.87 -52.68
CA SER A 92 52.10 21.80 -51.28
C SER A 92 51.00 21.95 -50.26
N ALA A 93 50.02 22.83 -50.53
CA ALA A 93 48.85 22.98 -49.70
C ALA A 93 47.97 21.72 -49.71
N VAL A 94 47.71 21.13 -50.84
CA VAL A 94 46.96 19.88 -50.98
C VAL A 94 47.70 18.72 -50.30
N GLU A 95 49.01 18.65 -50.37
CA GLU A 95 49.81 17.62 -49.72
C GLU A 95 49.72 17.76 -48.18
N ALA A 96 49.86 18.95 -47.63
CA ALA A 96 49.69 19.22 -46.20
C ALA A 96 48.29 18.83 -45.71
N MET A 97 47.25 19.17 -46.47
CA MET A 97 45.86 18.78 -46.13
C MET A 97 45.68 17.26 -46.16
N LYS A 98 46.25 16.55 -47.14
CA LYS A 98 46.23 15.06 -47.20
C LYS A 98 46.95 14.43 -46.02
N LYS A 99 48.02 15.06 -45.50
CA LYS A 99 48.76 14.60 -44.32
C LYS A 99 48.11 15.05 -42.99
N GLY A 100 46.92 15.66 -43.04
CA GLY A 100 46.10 15.96 -41.88
C GLY A 100 46.19 17.39 -41.35
N ALA A 101 46.79 18.33 -42.07
CA ALA A 101 46.67 19.73 -41.69
C ALA A 101 45.18 20.15 -41.67
N TYR A 102 44.79 20.97 -40.71
CA TYR A 102 43.44 21.50 -40.59
C TYR A 102 43.16 22.58 -41.64
N ASP A 103 44.12 23.47 -41.86
CA ASP A 103 44.03 24.54 -42.81
C ASP A 103 45.47 25.01 -43.17
N PHE A 104 45.61 25.89 -44.15
CA PHE A 104 46.88 26.54 -44.48
C PHE A 104 46.74 28.05 -44.65
N ILE A 105 47.80 28.81 -44.39
CA ILE A 105 47.87 30.24 -44.53
C ILE A 105 49.10 30.59 -45.39
N PRO A 106 48.93 31.22 -46.57
CA PRO A 106 50.04 31.65 -47.39
C PRO A 106 50.77 32.87 -46.83
N LYS A 107 52.10 32.90 -46.85
CA LYS A 107 52.89 34.08 -46.57
C LYS A 107 53.04 34.93 -47.86
N PRO A 108 52.89 36.29 -47.79
CA PRO A 108 52.57 37.08 -46.61
C PRO A 108 51.07 37.06 -46.30
N PHE A 109 50.72 37.06 -45.01
CA PHE A 109 49.34 37.09 -44.56
C PHE A 109 49.05 38.34 -43.69
N THR A 110 47.79 38.74 -43.64
CA THR A 110 47.35 39.80 -42.78
C THR A 110 47.01 39.29 -41.36
N PRO A 111 47.10 40.15 -40.33
CA PRO A 111 46.69 39.77 -38.96
C PRO A 111 45.26 39.21 -38.87
N ASP A 112 44.33 39.70 -39.69
CA ASP A 112 42.96 39.29 -39.69
C ASP A 112 42.78 37.89 -40.31
N GLN A 113 43.54 37.55 -41.34
CA GLN A 113 43.55 36.19 -41.92
C GLN A 113 44.00 35.16 -40.89
N LEU A 114 45.10 35.43 -40.17
CA LEU A 114 45.57 34.55 -39.10
C LEU A 114 44.51 34.36 -38.00
N ARG A 115 43.93 35.46 -37.53
CA ARG A 115 42.89 35.42 -36.49
C ARG A 115 41.66 34.58 -36.89
N ILE A 116 41.15 34.79 -38.11
CA ILE A 116 39.94 34.07 -38.59
C ILE A 116 40.19 32.59 -38.63
N VAL A 117 41.35 32.14 -39.18
CA VAL A 117 41.64 30.70 -39.31
C VAL A 117 41.84 30.06 -37.92
N VAL A 118 42.63 30.73 -37.07
CA VAL A 118 42.87 30.24 -35.67
C VAL A 118 41.58 30.13 -34.89
N ARG A 119 40.75 31.19 -34.94
CA ARG A 119 39.46 31.21 -34.22
C ARG A 119 38.55 30.11 -34.65
N ARG A 120 38.38 29.89 -35.96
CA ARG A 120 37.58 28.82 -36.55
C ARG A 120 38.08 27.46 -36.13
N ALA A 121 39.40 27.26 -36.08
CA ALA A 121 40.00 26.03 -35.63
C ALA A 121 39.75 25.73 -34.13
N LEU A 122 39.91 26.73 -33.29
CA LEU A 122 39.64 26.60 -31.83
C LEU A 122 38.17 26.41 -31.53
N GLU A 123 37.25 27.09 -32.21
CA GLU A 123 35.80 26.90 -32.11
C GLU A 123 35.44 25.45 -32.46
N ARG A 124 35.98 24.92 -33.55
CA ARG A 124 35.71 23.50 -33.91
C ARG A 124 36.18 22.53 -32.83
N LYS A 125 37.37 22.76 -32.23
CA LYS A 125 37.90 21.95 -31.14
C LYS A 125 37.00 22.00 -29.89
N SER A 126 36.54 23.18 -29.55
CA SER A 126 35.62 23.40 -28.42
C SER A 126 34.31 22.64 -28.61
N LEU A 127 33.65 22.80 -29.77
CA LEU A 127 32.41 22.11 -30.10
C LEU A 127 32.58 20.59 -30.11
N GLN A 128 33.71 20.10 -30.58
CA GLN A 128 34.00 18.66 -30.59
C GLN A 128 34.14 18.10 -29.15
N LYS A 129 34.90 18.82 -28.28
CA LYS A 129 35.03 18.46 -26.86
C LYS A 129 33.68 18.47 -26.15
N GLU A 130 32.83 19.47 -26.38
CA GLU A 130 31.51 19.58 -25.81
C GLU A 130 30.57 18.44 -26.25
N ALA A 131 30.58 18.13 -27.54
CA ALA A 131 29.81 17.01 -28.10
C ALA A 131 30.22 15.65 -27.50
N GLU A 132 31.52 15.42 -27.31
CA GLU A 132 32.01 14.20 -26.64
C GLU A 132 31.61 14.15 -25.16
N PHE A 133 31.68 15.27 -24.45
CA PHE A 133 31.25 15.35 -23.04
C PHE A 133 29.77 15.01 -22.89
N LEU A 134 28.90 15.68 -23.66
CA LEU A 134 27.45 15.44 -23.65
C LEU A 134 27.09 14.01 -24.03
N ARG A 135 27.84 13.43 -25.00
CA ARG A 135 27.62 12.03 -25.37
C ARG A 135 27.94 11.09 -24.21
N ARG A 136 29.08 11.29 -23.52
CA ARG A 136 29.47 10.45 -22.37
C ARG A 136 28.48 10.61 -21.21
N GLU A 137 28.01 11.81 -20.94
CA GLU A 137 27.02 12.09 -19.91
C GLU A 137 25.69 11.36 -20.21
N ARG A 138 25.22 11.45 -21.47
CA ARG A 138 24.01 10.73 -21.90
C ARG A 138 24.16 9.22 -21.78
N GLU A 139 25.28 8.67 -22.20
CA GLU A 139 25.55 7.22 -22.10
C GLU A 139 25.56 6.76 -20.63
N ARG A 140 26.13 7.58 -19.73
CA ARG A 140 26.12 7.31 -18.28
C ARG A 140 24.71 7.31 -17.73
N SER A 141 23.92 8.36 -18.01
CA SER A 141 22.53 8.48 -17.55
C SER A 141 21.67 7.31 -18.04
N LEU A 142 21.81 6.89 -19.31
CA LEU A 142 21.08 5.73 -19.84
C LEU A 142 21.45 4.42 -19.12
N ARG A 143 22.74 4.23 -18.79
CA ARG A 143 23.19 3.04 -18.02
C ARG A 143 22.62 3.05 -16.59
N ASP A 144 22.60 4.21 -15.95
CA ASP A 144 22.08 4.35 -14.58
C ASP A 144 20.58 4.01 -14.55
N ILE A 145 19.79 4.56 -15.49
CA ILE A 145 18.35 4.25 -15.63
C ILE A 145 18.13 2.75 -15.93
N ALA A 146 18.92 2.16 -16.82
CA ALA A 146 18.78 0.73 -17.13
C ALA A 146 19.09 -0.16 -15.92
N THR A 147 20.11 0.22 -15.13
CA THR A 147 20.49 -0.48 -13.90
C THR A 147 19.41 -0.39 -12.85
N GLU A 148 18.85 0.81 -12.64
CA GLU A 148 17.76 1.04 -11.68
C GLU A 148 16.49 0.26 -12.07
N LYS A 149 16.11 0.31 -13.35
CA LYS A 149 14.98 -0.47 -13.88
C LYS A 149 15.17 -1.98 -13.66
N SER A 150 16.39 -2.48 -13.87
CA SER A 150 16.72 -3.90 -13.66
C SER A 150 16.63 -4.28 -12.18
N LYS A 151 17.10 -3.42 -11.26
CA LYS A 151 16.98 -3.64 -9.80
C LYS A 151 15.52 -3.71 -9.38
N ILE A 152 14.70 -2.75 -9.78
CA ILE A 152 13.26 -2.71 -9.46
C ILE A 152 12.56 -3.97 -9.97
N LYS A 153 12.81 -4.37 -11.22
CA LYS A 153 12.25 -5.59 -11.80
C LYS A 153 12.63 -6.83 -10.99
N THR A 154 13.89 -6.92 -10.56
CA THR A 154 14.37 -8.05 -9.74
C THR A 154 13.66 -8.08 -8.39
N ILE A 155 13.53 -6.93 -7.72
CA ILE A 155 12.81 -6.83 -6.43
C ILE A 155 11.37 -7.33 -6.59
N ILE A 156 10.64 -6.83 -7.58
CA ILE A 156 9.24 -7.21 -7.83
C ILE A 156 9.14 -8.71 -8.13
N ASN A 157 10.07 -9.28 -8.89
CA ASN A 157 10.05 -10.70 -9.25
C ASN A 157 10.39 -11.63 -8.06
N CYS A 158 11.17 -11.15 -7.08
CA CYS A 158 11.50 -11.91 -5.87
C CYS A 158 10.43 -11.82 -4.78
N MET A 159 9.41 -10.95 -4.93
CA MET A 159 8.33 -10.85 -3.96
C MET A 159 7.48 -12.14 -3.96
N GLY A 160 7.09 -12.58 -2.75
CA GLY A 160 6.16 -13.70 -2.57
C GLY A 160 4.73 -13.31 -2.93
N ASP A 161 4.38 -12.05 -2.73
CA ASP A 161 3.07 -11.50 -3.09
C ASP A 161 2.98 -11.26 -4.60
N GLY A 162 1.79 -11.46 -5.15
CA GLY A 162 1.49 -11.15 -6.56
C GLY A 162 1.40 -9.64 -6.76
N VAL A 163 2.04 -9.13 -7.81
CA VAL A 163 1.95 -7.71 -8.21
C VAL A 163 1.40 -7.64 -9.62
N LEU A 164 0.34 -6.87 -9.80
CA LEU A 164 -0.29 -6.57 -11.07
C LEU A 164 -0.41 -5.06 -11.23
N VAL A 165 0.05 -4.50 -12.35
CA VAL A 165 -0.06 -3.08 -12.66
C VAL A 165 -0.79 -2.91 -13.98
N CYS A 166 -1.80 -2.06 -13.99
CA CYS A 166 -2.56 -1.69 -15.17
C CYS A 166 -2.34 -0.21 -15.51
N ASP A 167 -2.34 0.12 -16.78
CA ASP A 167 -2.36 1.50 -17.26
C ASP A 167 -3.78 2.10 -17.24
N ARG A 168 -3.93 3.33 -17.74
CA ARG A 168 -5.23 4.04 -17.84
C ARG A 168 -6.25 3.33 -18.71
N ASP A 169 -5.78 2.60 -19.72
CA ASP A 169 -6.61 1.89 -20.69
C ASP A 169 -6.99 0.48 -20.20
N SER A 170 -6.72 0.18 -18.92
CA SER A 170 -6.93 -1.13 -18.30
C SER A 170 -6.09 -2.25 -18.93
N CYS A 171 -4.96 -1.92 -19.56
CA CYS A 171 -4.00 -2.88 -20.07
C CYS A 171 -2.99 -3.26 -18.98
N VAL A 172 -2.70 -4.54 -18.83
CA VAL A 172 -1.72 -5.03 -17.85
C VAL A 172 -0.30 -4.74 -18.35
N VAL A 173 0.39 -3.81 -17.71
CA VAL A 173 1.76 -3.38 -18.08
C VAL A 173 2.85 -4.06 -17.27
N LEU A 174 2.50 -4.64 -16.10
CA LEU A 174 3.43 -5.39 -15.28
C LEU A 174 2.68 -6.49 -14.52
N SER A 175 3.28 -7.67 -14.50
CA SER A 175 2.90 -8.80 -13.65
C SER A 175 4.17 -9.50 -13.18
N ASN A 176 4.23 -9.93 -11.93
CA ASN A 176 5.34 -10.72 -11.43
C ASN A 176 5.00 -12.22 -11.45
N PRO A 177 6.00 -13.12 -11.31
CA PRO A 177 5.76 -14.56 -11.31
C PRO A 177 4.82 -15.03 -10.18
N ALA A 178 4.76 -14.31 -9.05
CA ALA A 178 3.84 -14.65 -7.96
C ALA A 178 2.38 -14.38 -8.36
N ALA A 179 2.08 -13.29 -9.05
CA ALA A 179 0.72 -13.01 -9.54
C ALA A 179 0.24 -14.11 -10.49
N SER A 180 1.09 -14.55 -11.42
CA SER A 180 0.75 -15.66 -12.34
C SER A 180 0.44 -16.96 -11.60
N ARG A 181 1.21 -17.30 -10.56
CA ARG A 181 0.97 -18.48 -9.73
C ARG A 181 -0.32 -18.38 -8.93
N LEU A 182 -0.54 -17.24 -8.25
CA LEU A 182 -1.71 -17.04 -7.38
C LEU A 182 -3.01 -17.00 -8.17
N LEU A 183 -3.00 -16.34 -9.33
CA LEU A 183 -4.17 -16.24 -10.20
C LEU A 183 -4.37 -17.47 -11.09
N LYS A 184 -3.39 -18.40 -11.15
CA LYS A 184 -3.37 -19.55 -12.05
C LYS A 184 -3.49 -19.16 -13.52
N VAL A 185 -2.92 -18.00 -13.89
CA VAL A 185 -2.95 -17.45 -15.26
C VAL A 185 -1.51 -17.27 -15.75
N SER A 186 -1.23 -17.63 -17.02
CA SER A 186 0.11 -17.48 -17.57
C SER A 186 0.50 -15.99 -17.70
N GLU A 187 1.78 -15.67 -17.55
CA GLU A 187 2.29 -14.31 -17.70
C GLU A 187 1.99 -13.73 -19.09
N SER A 188 2.05 -14.56 -20.14
CA SER A 188 1.71 -14.18 -21.51
C SER A 188 0.22 -13.84 -21.72
N SER A 189 -0.67 -14.38 -20.88
CA SER A 189 -2.08 -14.07 -20.91
C SER A 189 -2.43 -12.82 -20.10
N LEU A 190 -1.49 -12.33 -19.29
CA LEU A 190 -1.65 -11.11 -18.49
C LEU A 190 -1.00 -9.92 -19.20
N LEU A 191 0.30 -9.98 -19.46
CA LEU A 191 1.08 -8.85 -19.99
C LEU A 191 0.62 -8.42 -21.39
N GLY A 192 0.33 -7.12 -21.52
CA GLY A 192 -0.08 -6.50 -22.78
C GLY A 192 -1.54 -6.73 -23.18
N ASN A 193 -2.31 -7.44 -22.35
CA ASN A 193 -3.73 -7.70 -22.59
C ASN A 193 -4.62 -6.78 -21.73
N LEU A 194 -5.82 -6.51 -22.22
CA LEU A 194 -6.84 -5.78 -21.47
C LEU A 194 -7.41 -6.65 -20.34
N LEU A 195 -7.72 -6.08 -19.20
CA LEU A 195 -8.27 -6.77 -18.02
C LEU A 195 -9.42 -7.75 -18.35
N PRO A 196 -10.42 -7.41 -19.21
CA PRO A 196 -11.48 -8.32 -19.55
C PRO A 196 -11.01 -9.57 -20.32
N GLN A 197 -9.83 -9.52 -20.96
CA GLN A 197 -9.26 -10.63 -21.73
C GLN A 197 -8.35 -11.55 -20.87
N CYS A 198 -7.98 -11.09 -19.67
CA CYS A 198 -7.06 -11.81 -18.80
C CYS A 198 -7.70 -12.97 -18.02
N ASN A 199 -9.00 -13.23 -18.17
CA ASN A 199 -9.74 -14.25 -17.44
C ASN A 199 -9.53 -14.21 -15.91
N LEU A 200 -9.54 -13.00 -15.35
CA LEU A 200 -9.39 -12.76 -13.91
C LEU A 200 -10.73 -12.96 -13.19
N HIS A 201 -10.65 -13.19 -11.88
CA HIS A 201 -11.85 -13.25 -11.04
C HIS A 201 -12.67 -11.94 -11.20
N PRO A 202 -14.02 -12.01 -11.38
CA PRO A 202 -14.86 -10.85 -11.65
C PRO A 202 -14.71 -9.71 -10.63
N GLU A 203 -14.66 -10.05 -9.34
CA GLU A 203 -14.47 -9.08 -8.25
C GLU A 203 -13.10 -8.38 -8.32
N LEU A 204 -12.03 -9.11 -8.68
CA LEU A 204 -10.71 -8.52 -8.88
C LEU A 204 -10.72 -7.52 -10.03
N SER A 205 -11.32 -7.89 -11.15
CA SER A 205 -11.46 -6.98 -12.30
C SER A 205 -12.26 -5.72 -11.94
N LYS A 206 -13.31 -5.88 -11.14
CA LYS A 206 -14.16 -4.78 -10.68
C LYS A 206 -13.39 -3.79 -9.82
N ILE A 207 -12.66 -4.22 -8.78
CA ILE A 207 -11.90 -3.31 -7.90
C ILE A 207 -10.79 -2.59 -8.64
N ILE A 208 -10.14 -3.23 -9.62
CA ILE A 208 -9.14 -2.59 -10.47
C ILE A 208 -9.78 -1.49 -11.32
N GLN A 209 -10.93 -1.76 -11.95
CA GLN A 209 -11.66 -0.77 -12.76
C GLN A 209 -12.17 0.41 -11.91
N GLU A 210 -12.72 0.15 -10.73
CA GLU A 210 -13.12 1.19 -9.78
C GLU A 210 -11.95 2.08 -9.39
N SER A 211 -10.77 1.49 -9.12
CA SER A 211 -9.55 2.24 -8.81
C SER A 211 -9.08 3.13 -9.97
N LEU A 212 -9.23 2.66 -11.22
CA LEU A 212 -8.88 3.42 -12.43
C LEU A 212 -9.84 4.57 -12.70
N SER A 213 -11.13 4.38 -12.43
CA SER A 213 -12.20 5.36 -12.71
C SER A 213 -12.35 6.42 -11.62
N THR A 214 -11.75 6.21 -10.44
CA THR A 214 -11.92 7.10 -9.29
C THR A 214 -11.21 8.44 -9.51
N THR A 215 -11.98 9.52 -9.54
CA THR A 215 -11.49 10.90 -9.58
C THR A 215 -11.29 11.51 -8.18
N ASP A 216 -11.77 10.83 -7.14
CA ASP A 216 -11.65 11.30 -5.77
C ASP A 216 -10.19 11.24 -5.30
N LYS A 217 -9.63 12.42 -4.96
CA LYS A 217 -8.26 12.54 -4.46
C LYS A 217 -8.06 11.93 -3.06
N SER A 218 -9.13 11.74 -2.30
CA SER A 218 -9.11 11.11 -0.97
C SER A 218 -9.05 9.58 -1.05
N TYR A 219 -9.35 8.99 -2.20
CA TYR A 219 -9.28 7.55 -2.42
C TYR A 219 -7.82 7.08 -2.44
N THR A 220 -7.43 6.32 -1.43
CA THR A 220 -6.05 5.86 -1.26
C THR A 220 -5.86 4.40 -1.70
N SER A 221 -6.69 3.50 -1.22
CA SER A 221 -6.63 2.07 -1.59
C SER A 221 -7.90 1.34 -1.16
N VAL A 222 -8.21 0.24 -1.84
CA VAL A 222 -9.25 -0.73 -1.44
C VAL A 222 -8.61 -2.07 -1.16
N SER A 223 -9.08 -2.72 -0.09
CA SER A 223 -8.69 -4.09 0.26
C SER A 223 -9.91 -5.00 0.17
N GLN A 224 -9.79 -6.10 -0.55
CA GLN A 224 -10.85 -7.10 -0.69
C GLN A 224 -10.29 -8.50 -0.59
N GLU A 225 -11.01 -9.39 0.09
CA GLU A 225 -10.69 -10.82 0.15
C GLU A 225 -11.45 -11.54 -0.97
N LEU A 226 -10.73 -12.38 -1.70
CA LEU A 226 -11.22 -13.16 -2.84
C LEU A 226 -11.02 -14.63 -2.56
N SER A 227 -11.99 -15.47 -2.93
CA SER A 227 -11.89 -16.92 -2.86
C SER A 227 -11.76 -17.46 -4.28
N LEU A 228 -10.67 -18.14 -4.59
CA LEU A 228 -10.37 -18.69 -5.89
C LEU A 228 -10.47 -20.23 -5.86
N GLY A 229 -10.99 -20.81 -6.96
CA GLY A 229 -11.18 -22.24 -7.14
C GLY A 229 -12.63 -22.68 -6.94
N GLU A 230 -13.04 -23.81 -7.55
CA GLU A 230 -14.41 -24.35 -7.47
C GLU A 230 -14.80 -24.76 -6.03
N SER A 231 -13.82 -25.06 -5.18
CA SER A 231 -13.99 -25.41 -3.75
C SER A 231 -13.49 -24.32 -2.79
N GLY A 232 -13.08 -23.14 -3.28
CA GLY A 232 -12.55 -22.08 -2.40
C GLY A 232 -11.20 -22.43 -1.76
N GLU A 233 -10.31 -23.12 -2.48
CA GLU A 233 -9.05 -23.63 -1.94
C GLU A 233 -7.98 -22.57 -1.70
N ILE A 234 -8.06 -21.43 -2.39
CA ILE A 234 -7.09 -20.34 -2.28
C ILE A 234 -7.83 -19.07 -1.89
N PHE A 235 -7.40 -18.47 -0.78
CA PHE A 235 -7.88 -17.16 -0.33
C PHE A 235 -6.82 -16.11 -0.60
N LEU A 236 -7.17 -15.12 -1.41
CA LEU A 236 -6.30 -13.98 -1.71
C LEU A 236 -6.86 -12.71 -1.07
N ARG A 237 -5.96 -11.88 -0.56
CA ARG A 237 -6.28 -10.50 -0.22
C ARG A 237 -5.71 -9.60 -1.29
N ALA A 238 -6.57 -8.89 -2.01
CA ALA A 238 -6.20 -7.93 -3.04
C ALA A 238 -6.21 -6.51 -2.46
N HIS A 239 -5.05 -5.85 -2.52
CA HIS A 239 -4.92 -4.42 -2.21
C HIS A 239 -4.71 -3.67 -3.51
N THR A 240 -5.67 -2.83 -3.88
CA THR A 240 -5.62 -2.05 -5.12
C THR A 240 -5.57 -0.57 -4.82
N ALA A 241 -4.63 0.14 -5.42
CA ALA A 241 -4.45 1.58 -5.30
C ALA A 241 -4.21 2.23 -6.66
N PRO A 242 -4.72 3.45 -6.91
CA PRO A 242 -4.42 4.21 -8.11
C PRO A 242 -2.98 4.75 -8.06
N VAL A 243 -2.29 4.68 -9.19
CA VAL A 243 -1.00 5.33 -9.42
C VAL A 243 -1.27 6.70 -10.01
N ARG A 244 -0.77 7.77 -9.38
CA ARG A 244 -1.01 9.15 -9.80
C ARG A 244 0.28 9.89 -10.07
N ASN A 245 0.22 10.87 -10.98
CA ASN A 245 1.32 11.82 -11.20
C ASN A 245 1.25 12.99 -10.18
N ASP A 246 2.24 13.88 -10.24
CA ASP A 246 2.34 15.06 -9.36
C ASP A 246 1.14 16.04 -9.52
N LEU A 247 0.42 15.98 -10.62
CA LEU A 247 -0.79 16.76 -10.88
C LEU A 247 -2.07 16.10 -10.33
N GLY A 248 -1.94 14.88 -9.77
CA GLY A 248 -3.06 14.11 -9.21
C GLY A 248 -3.88 13.35 -10.25
N GLU A 249 -3.42 13.27 -11.50
CA GLU A 249 -4.07 12.48 -12.54
C GLU A 249 -3.71 11.00 -12.39
N THR A 250 -4.71 10.11 -12.51
CA THR A 250 -4.50 8.67 -12.45
C THR A 250 -3.74 8.20 -13.69
N LEU A 251 -2.56 7.62 -13.51
CA LEU A 251 -1.73 7.02 -14.55
C LEU A 251 -2.05 5.55 -14.78
N GLY A 252 -2.62 4.89 -13.78
CA GLY A 252 -2.91 3.48 -13.78
C GLY A 252 -3.32 3.01 -12.38
N SER A 253 -3.27 1.70 -12.15
CA SER A 253 -3.50 1.08 -10.84
C SER A 253 -2.44 0.04 -10.53
N VAL A 254 -2.13 -0.11 -9.25
CA VAL A 254 -1.32 -1.21 -8.73
C VAL A 254 -2.17 -2.07 -7.83
N THR A 255 -2.11 -3.39 -8.03
CA THR A 255 -2.77 -4.38 -7.20
C THR A 255 -1.74 -5.34 -6.63
N VAL A 256 -1.73 -5.49 -5.31
CA VAL A 256 -0.93 -6.48 -4.59
C VAL A 256 -1.85 -7.61 -4.13
N LEU A 257 -1.49 -8.85 -4.46
CA LEU A 257 -2.22 -10.06 -4.14
C LEU A 257 -1.44 -10.86 -3.09
N GLN A 258 -1.99 -10.97 -1.91
CA GLN A 258 -1.42 -11.73 -0.81
C GLN A 258 -2.17 -13.05 -0.62
N ASP A 259 -1.46 -14.16 -0.54
CA ASP A 259 -2.05 -15.45 -0.17
C ASP A 259 -2.30 -15.48 1.34
N ILE A 260 -3.58 -15.57 1.70
CA ILE A 260 -4.04 -15.65 3.09
C ILE A 260 -4.63 -17.03 3.42
N SER A 261 -4.44 -18.04 2.55
CA SER A 261 -5.02 -19.38 2.72
C SER A 261 -4.59 -20.03 4.03
N HIS A 262 -3.30 -19.96 4.34
CA HIS A 262 -2.77 -20.50 5.60
C HIS A 262 -3.34 -19.76 6.84
N LEU A 263 -3.54 -18.46 6.75
CA LEU A 263 -4.17 -17.67 7.82
C LEU A 263 -5.62 -18.12 8.04
N LYS A 264 -6.38 -18.31 6.96
CA LYS A 264 -7.76 -18.80 7.01
C LYS A 264 -7.84 -20.25 7.57
N GLU A 265 -6.88 -21.08 7.21
CA GLU A 265 -6.79 -22.44 7.74
C GLU A 265 -6.52 -22.46 9.25
N LEU A 266 -5.59 -21.62 9.72
CA LEU A 266 -5.33 -21.46 11.15
C LEU A 266 -6.56 -20.92 11.91
N ASP A 267 -7.26 -19.94 11.37
CA ASP A 267 -8.49 -19.42 11.96
C ASP A 267 -9.60 -20.50 12.01
N LYS A 268 -9.71 -21.33 10.97
CA LYS A 268 -10.63 -22.46 10.92
C LYS A 268 -10.27 -23.50 11.98
N MET A 269 -9.01 -23.93 12.03
CA MET A 269 -8.54 -24.90 13.05
C MET A 269 -8.75 -24.37 14.47
N LYS A 270 -8.48 -23.09 14.73
CA LYS A 270 -8.74 -22.44 16.02
C LYS A 270 -10.22 -22.54 16.39
N SER A 271 -11.12 -22.27 15.43
CA SER A 271 -12.57 -22.33 15.65
C SER A 271 -13.06 -23.73 15.89
N GLU A 272 -12.58 -24.71 15.12
CA GLU A 272 -12.91 -26.14 15.30
C GLU A 272 -12.41 -26.65 16.66
N PHE A 273 -11.19 -26.27 17.08
CA PHE A 273 -10.66 -26.63 18.39
C PHE A 273 -11.52 -26.06 19.53
N ILE A 274 -11.90 -24.79 19.46
CA ILE A 274 -12.77 -24.17 20.47
C ILE A 274 -14.13 -24.89 20.51
N ALA A 275 -14.70 -25.23 19.35
CA ALA A 275 -15.98 -25.94 19.27
C ALA A 275 -15.90 -27.34 19.90
N MET A 276 -14.84 -28.08 19.62
CA MET A 276 -14.59 -29.39 20.19
C MET A 276 -14.45 -29.33 21.73
N VAL A 277 -13.58 -28.44 22.24
CA VAL A 277 -13.37 -28.27 23.68
C VAL A 277 -14.67 -27.85 24.40
N ALA A 278 -15.41 -26.96 23.80
CA ALA A 278 -16.69 -26.52 24.36
C ALA A 278 -17.73 -27.65 24.42
N HIS A 279 -17.78 -28.51 23.39
CA HIS A 279 -18.65 -29.69 23.38
C HIS A 279 -18.27 -30.65 24.51
N GLU A 280 -16.98 -30.97 24.63
CA GLU A 280 -16.46 -31.93 25.64
C GLU A 280 -16.63 -31.40 27.07
N LEU A 281 -16.61 -30.07 27.29
CA LEU A 281 -16.86 -29.48 28.59
C LEU A 281 -18.33 -29.38 28.94
N ARG A 282 -19.23 -29.22 27.95
CA ARG A 282 -20.68 -29.06 28.17
C ARG A 282 -21.30 -30.29 28.80
N ALA A 283 -20.98 -31.50 28.31
CA ALA A 283 -21.57 -32.73 28.74
C ALA A 283 -21.34 -33.03 30.25
N PRO A 284 -20.08 -32.99 30.79
CA PRO A 284 -19.83 -33.22 32.20
C PRO A 284 -20.45 -32.14 33.10
N LEU A 285 -20.42 -30.85 32.66
CA LEU A 285 -21.01 -29.77 33.46
C LEU A 285 -22.53 -29.87 33.50
N ALA A 286 -23.20 -30.27 32.43
CA ALA A 286 -24.63 -30.51 32.42
C ALA A 286 -25.02 -31.66 33.36
N ALA A 287 -24.21 -32.75 33.39
CA ALA A 287 -24.42 -33.86 34.32
C ALA A 287 -24.29 -33.40 35.79
N VAL A 288 -23.26 -32.55 36.09
CA VAL A 288 -23.10 -31.97 37.43
C VAL A 288 -24.29 -31.08 37.78
N GLU A 289 -24.75 -30.20 36.87
CA GLU A 289 -25.94 -29.36 37.11
C GLU A 289 -27.20 -30.19 37.39
N GLN A 290 -27.39 -31.28 36.61
CA GLN A 290 -28.50 -32.18 36.82
C GLN A 290 -28.45 -32.87 38.23
N GLN A 291 -27.27 -33.37 38.62
CA GLN A 291 -27.09 -34.00 39.94
C GLN A 291 -27.36 -32.96 41.07
N LEU A 292 -26.87 -31.77 40.96
CA LEU A 292 -27.14 -30.70 41.94
C LEU A 292 -28.63 -30.39 42.00
N THR A 293 -29.33 -30.42 40.88
CA THR A 293 -30.77 -30.19 40.80
C THR A 293 -31.56 -31.33 41.48
N VAL A 294 -31.17 -32.60 41.28
CA VAL A 294 -31.79 -33.74 41.94
C VAL A 294 -31.67 -33.67 43.48
N ILE A 295 -30.47 -33.29 43.96
CA ILE A 295 -30.23 -33.16 45.41
C ILE A 295 -31.03 -31.96 46.00
N LEU A 296 -31.00 -30.80 45.32
CA LEU A 296 -31.73 -29.60 45.77
C LEU A 296 -33.27 -29.80 45.78
N ASN A 297 -33.81 -30.61 44.86
CA ASN A 297 -35.22 -30.97 44.82
C ASN A 297 -35.56 -32.08 45.83
N LYS A 298 -34.61 -32.45 46.72
CA LYS A 298 -34.77 -33.48 47.74
C LYS A 298 -35.10 -34.87 47.24
N MET A 299 -34.85 -35.14 45.93
CA MET A 299 -35.12 -36.47 45.34
C MET A 299 -34.09 -37.51 45.79
N ALA A 300 -32.95 -37.08 46.34
CA ALA A 300 -31.90 -37.93 46.88
C ALA A 300 -31.84 -37.97 48.41
N GLY A 301 -32.88 -37.43 49.08
CA GLY A 301 -32.98 -37.31 50.53
C GLY A 301 -33.02 -35.88 51.02
N GLU A 302 -33.25 -35.68 52.32
CA GLU A 302 -33.32 -34.34 52.95
C GLU A 302 -31.92 -33.71 53.04
N VAL A 303 -31.84 -32.41 52.81
CA VAL A 303 -30.61 -31.60 52.92
C VAL A 303 -30.79 -30.56 54.04
N THR A 304 -29.76 -30.30 54.80
CA THR A 304 -29.73 -29.23 55.79
C THR A 304 -29.70 -27.87 55.12
N ALA A 305 -30.19 -26.81 55.78
CA ALA A 305 -30.19 -25.43 55.25
C ALA A 305 -28.79 -24.95 54.81
N LYS A 306 -27.74 -25.39 55.51
CA LYS A 306 -26.34 -25.07 55.17
C LYS A 306 -25.87 -25.82 53.88
N GLN A 307 -26.29 -27.07 53.70
CA GLN A 307 -26.01 -27.83 52.51
C GLN A 307 -26.77 -27.28 51.31
N GLU A 308 -28.04 -26.95 51.48
CA GLU A 308 -28.87 -26.32 50.43
C GLU A 308 -28.23 -25.01 49.94
N GLN A 309 -27.73 -24.15 50.82
CA GLN A 309 -27.02 -22.93 50.46
C GLN A 309 -25.73 -23.21 49.64
N LEU A 310 -24.92 -24.21 50.06
CA LEU A 310 -23.69 -24.58 49.34
C LEU A 310 -23.99 -25.19 47.97
N LEU A 311 -24.97 -26.07 47.89
CA LEU A 311 -25.39 -26.73 46.63
C LEU A 311 -25.98 -25.72 45.66
N SER A 312 -26.80 -24.77 46.13
CA SER A 312 -27.34 -23.70 45.31
C SER A 312 -26.24 -22.83 44.71
N ARG A 313 -25.24 -22.44 45.49
CA ARG A 313 -24.06 -21.70 45.00
C ARG A 313 -23.26 -22.53 43.96
N ALA A 314 -23.08 -23.83 44.20
CA ALA A 314 -22.41 -24.71 43.24
C ALA A 314 -23.19 -24.79 41.93
N LYS A 315 -24.54 -24.94 41.98
CA LYS A 315 -25.40 -24.94 40.80
C LYS A 315 -25.31 -23.63 40.01
N GLU A 316 -25.34 -22.48 40.68
CA GLU A 316 -25.18 -21.18 40.02
C GLU A 316 -23.84 -21.04 39.31
N ARG A 317 -22.73 -21.50 39.94
CA ARG A 317 -21.40 -21.48 39.34
C ARG A 317 -21.30 -22.40 38.11
N THR A 318 -21.89 -23.63 38.20
CA THR A 318 -21.96 -24.56 37.07
C THR A 318 -22.76 -23.97 35.92
N LYS A 319 -23.90 -23.32 36.17
CA LYS A 319 -24.70 -22.63 35.16
C LYS A 319 -23.93 -21.48 34.53
N GLY A 320 -23.18 -20.72 35.34
CA GLY A 320 -22.30 -19.65 34.83
C GLY A 320 -21.21 -20.17 33.89
N LEU A 321 -20.61 -21.33 34.20
CA LEU A 321 -19.59 -21.98 33.31
C LEU A 321 -20.22 -22.46 31.98
N LEU A 322 -21.42 -23.07 32.03
CA LEU A 322 -22.15 -23.48 30.81
C LEU A 322 -22.49 -22.29 29.93
N THR A 323 -22.88 -21.14 30.53
CA THR A 323 -23.10 -19.90 29.79
C THR A 323 -21.82 -19.38 29.14
N LEU A 324 -20.70 -19.39 29.88
CA LEU A 324 -19.39 -18.95 29.36
C LEU A 324 -18.93 -19.83 28.16
N ILE A 325 -19.13 -21.15 28.24
CA ILE A 325 -18.83 -22.06 27.15
C ILE A 325 -19.70 -21.75 25.91
N LYS A 326 -20.98 -21.46 26.11
CA LYS A 326 -21.89 -21.06 25.03
C LYS A 326 -21.42 -19.75 24.38
N ASP A 327 -21.14 -18.73 25.22
CA ASP A 327 -20.69 -17.42 24.76
C ASP A 327 -19.38 -17.53 23.94
N LEU A 328 -18.43 -18.37 24.39
CA LEU A 328 -17.18 -18.61 23.68
C LEU A 328 -17.39 -19.27 22.29
N LEU A 329 -18.34 -20.22 22.23
CA LEU A 329 -18.74 -20.84 20.95
C LEU A 329 -19.37 -19.83 19.99
N ASP A 330 -20.24 -18.96 20.50
CA ASP A 330 -20.91 -17.95 19.69
C ASP A 330 -19.89 -16.96 19.13
N ILE A 331 -18.91 -16.51 19.93
CA ILE A 331 -17.79 -15.69 19.45
C ILE A 331 -16.98 -16.40 18.37
N SER A 332 -16.61 -17.67 18.59
CA SER A 332 -15.83 -18.44 17.62
C SER A 332 -16.54 -18.59 16.27
N LYS A 333 -17.87 -18.81 16.29
CA LYS A 333 -18.69 -18.88 15.08
C LYS A 333 -18.78 -17.54 14.35
N ILE A 334 -18.87 -16.43 15.09
CA ILE A 334 -18.89 -15.07 14.53
C ILE A 334 -17.55 -14.77 13.87
N GLU A 335 -16.41 -15.05 14.55
CA GLU A 335 -15.07 -14.82 14.01
C GLU A 335 -14.80 -15.64 12.73
N ALA A 336 -15.34 -16.86 12.66
CA ALA A 336 -15.26 -17.70 11.48
C ALA A 336 -16.21 -17.28 10.33
N GLY A 337 -17.01 -16.22 10.52
CA GLY A 337 -17.99 -15.75 9.52
C GLY A 337 -19.17 -16.74 9.31
N MET A 338 -19.32 -17.75 10.17
CA MET A 338 -20.31 -18.80 10.00
C MET A 338 -21.73 -18.38 10.42
N MET A 339 -21.88 -17.29 11.18
CA MET A 339 -23.18 -16.83 11.69
C MET A 339 -24.06 -16.13 10.65
N VAL A 340 -23.48 -15.68 9.52
CA VAL A 340 -24.19 -14.87 8.51
C VAL A 340 -24.71 -15.71 7.33
N GLN A 341 -24.48 -17.03 7.34
CA GLN A 341 -24.79 -17.90 6.19
C GLN A 341 -26.30 -18.09 5.92
N TYR A 342 -27.17 -17.82 6.87
CA TYR A 342 -28.61 -18.08 6.76
C TYR A 342 -29.46 -16.82 7.04
N LYS A 343 -29.31 -15.79 6.20
CA LYS A 343 -30.21 -14.63 6.26
C LYS A 343 -31.55 -14.99 5.59
N GLU A 344 -32.62 -14.88 6.37
CA GLU A 344 -34.00 -15.01 5.88
C GLU A 344 -34.78 -13.72 6.15
N PRO A 345 -35.83 -13.40 5.35
CA PRO A 345 -36.75 -12.33 5.67
C PRO A 345 -37.40 -12.58 7.03
N LEU A 346 -37.11 -11.74 8.03
CA LEU A 346 -37.50 -11.94 9.42
C LEU A 346 -38.27 -10.77 9.97
N SER A 347 -39.36 -11.06 10.70
CA SER A 347 -40.07 -10.10 11.50
C SER A 347 -39.38 -9.93 12.85
N LEU A 348 -38.71 -8.76 13.03
CA LEU A 348 -38.04 -8.46 14.30
C LEU A 348 -39.04 -8.30 15.46
N GLN A 349 -40.29 -7.89 15.15
CA GLN A 349 -41.36 -7.79 16.13
C GLN A 349 -41.73 -9.15 16.75
N GLU A 350 -41.86 -10.21 15.91
CA GLU A 350 -42.16 -11.56 16.41
C GLU A 350 -41.06 -12.10 17.31
N VAL A 351 -39.80 -11.87 16.90
CA VAL A 351 -38.63 -12.31 17.67
C VAL A 351 -38.56 -11.59 19.02
N ALA A 352 -38.68 -10.27 19.03
CA ALA A 352 -38.64 -9.48 20.25
C ALA A 352 -39.78 -9.85 21.21
N GLN A 353 -41.02 -9.99 20.70
CA GLN A 353 -42.18 -10.40 21.51
C GLN A 353 -41.94 -11.76 22.17
N LYS A 354 -41.50 -12.76 21.41
CA LYS A 354 -41.18 -14.10 21.92
C LYS A 354 -40.16 -14.05 23.07
N VAL A 355 -39.08 -13.28 22.91
CA VAL A 355 -38.06 -13.16 23.96
C VAL A 355 -38.58 -12.40 25.19
N VAL A 356 -39.34 -11.33 24.98
CA VAL A 356 -39.97 -10.60 26.08
C VAL A 356 -40.88 -11.49 26.89
N ASP A 357 -41.74 -12.30 26.22
CA ASP A 357 -42.66 -13.21 26.92
C ASP A 357 -41.89 -14.31 27.69
N LEU A 358 -40.78 -14.80 27.16
CA LEU A 358 -39.89 -15.75 27.84
C LEU A 358 -39.25 -15.15 29.09
N MET A 359 -38.82 -13.86 29.03
CA MET A 359 -38.14 -13.17 30.13
C MET A 359 -39.09 -12.57 31.17
N ARG A 360 -40.40 -12.54 30.91
CA ARG A 360 -41.42 -11.95 31.80
C ARG A 360 -41.43 -12.60 33.17
N THR A 361 -41.33 -13.93 33.23
CA THR A 361 -41.32 -14.68 34.51
C THR A 361 -40.10 -14.29 35.36
N GLU A 362 -38.93 -14.09 34.75
CA GLU A 362 -37.72 -13.69 35.46
C GLU A 362 -37.84 -12.24 35.97
N ALA A 363 -38.40 -11.33 35.16
CA ALA A 363 -38.66 -9.97 35.56
C ALA A 363 -39.68 -9.88 36.72
N GLU A 364 -40.77 -10.64 36.64
CA GLU A 364 -41.80 -10.71 37.70
C GLU A 364 -41.24 -11.28 39.02
N ALA A 365 -40.40 -12.32 38.94
CA ALA A 365 -39.72 -12.88 40.11
C ALA A 365 -38.87 -11.83 40.84
N LYS A 366 -38.32 -10.85 40.10
CA LYS A 366 -37.56 -9.72 40.63
C LYS A 366 -38.43 -8.46 40.89
N LYS A 367 -39.77 -8.57 40.72
CA LYS A 367 -40.73 -7.46 40.84
C LYS A 367 -40.45 -6.30 39.88
N LEU A 368 -39.97 -6.57 38.66
CA LEU A 368 -39.73 -5.57 37.63
C LEU A 368 -40.92 -5.49 36.68
N GLU A 369 -41.20 -4.29 36.20
CA GLU A 369 -42.18 -4.05 35.15
C GLU A 369 -41.52 -4.12 33.78
N LEU A 370 -41.79 -5.19 32.99
CA LEU A 370 -41.28 -5.38 31.64
C LEU A 370 -42.37 -5.05 30.61
N GLN A 371 -42.15 -3.99 29.84
CA GLN A 371 -43.07 -3.50 28.81
C GLN A 371 -42.49 -3.69 27.41
N PHE A 372 -43.35 -4.07 26.45
CA PHE A 372 -43.01 -4.16 25.02
C PHE A 372 -43.90 -3.26 24.20
N SER A 373 -43.31 -2.47 23.30
CA SER A 373 -44.03 -1.57 22.40
C SER A 373 -43.48 -1.68 20.99
N SER A 374 -44.35 -1.87 20.02
CA SER A 374 -43.98 -1.93 18.60
C SER A 374 -45.11 -1.36 17.75
N PRO A 375 -44.82 -0.69 16.63
CA PRO A 375 -45.81 -0.33 15.63
C PRO A 375 -46.49 -1.57 15.05
N SER A 376 -47.72 -1.44 14.58
CA SER A 376 -48.51 -2.53 14.01
C SER A 376 -47.90 -3.14 12.73
N LYS A 377 -47.04 -2.43 12.05
CA LYS A 377 -46.30 -2.90 10.87
C LYS A 377 -44.86 -2.39 10.92
N LEU A 378 -43.92 -3.30 10.91
CA LEU A 378 -42.48 -3.03 10.70
C LEU A 378 -42.01 -3.75 9.45
N PRO A 379 -41.05 -3.17 8.72
CA PRO A 379 -40.41 -3.86 7.59
C PRO A 379 -39.67 -5.11 8.06
N LEU A 380 -39.57 -6.08 7.17
CA LEU A 380 -38.73 -7.26 7.37
C LEU A 380 -37.24 -6.86 7.31
N ILE A 381 -36.41 -7.61 8.00
CA ILE A 381 -34.95 -7.52 7.94
C ILE A 381 -34.38 -8.86 7.43
N GLY A 382 -33.28 -8.80 6.69
CA GLY A 382 -32.54 -10.00 6.30
C GLY A 382 -31.63 -10.46 7.43
N ALA A 383 -32.05 -11.40 8.26
CA ALA A 383 -31.31 -11.80 9.46
C ALA A 383 -31.48 -13.29 9.82
N ASP A 384 -30.53 -13.81 10.62
CA ASP A 384 -30.67 -15.11 11.28
C ASP A 384 -31.51 -14.97 12.55
N ARG A 385 -32.56 -15.80 12.67
CA ARG A 385 -33.49 -15.80 13.81
C ARG A 385 -32.79 -16.00 15.14
N ASN A 386 -31.87 -16.96 15.24
CA ASN A 386 -31.17 -17.28 16.50
C ASN A 386 -30.25 -16.11 16.93
N SER A 387 -29.62 -15.46 15.99
CA SER A 387 -28.80 -14.27 16.23
C SER A 387 -29.64 -13.12 16.79
N MET A 388 -30.81 -12.87 16.22
CA MET A 388 -31.73 -11.83 16.72
C MET A 388 -32.30 -12.18 18.11
N GLU A 389 -32.71 -13.43 18.35
CA GLU A 389 -33.10 -13.90 19.69
C GLU A 389 -31.95 -13.70 20.70
N GLY A 390 -30.69 -13.94 20.27
CA GLY A 390 -29.48 -13.72 21.07
C GLY A 390 -29.28 -12.25 21.48
N ILE A 391 -29.50 -11.31 20.56
CA ILE A 391 -29.40 -9.85 20.83
C ILE A 391 -30.39 -9.48 21.94
N PHE A 392 -31.70 -9.79 21.76
CA PHE A 392 -32.74 -9.43 22.75
C PHE A 392 -32.53 -10.12 24.08
N THR A 393 -32.18 -11.40 24.09
CA THR A 393 -31.89 -12.16 25.32
C THR A 393 -30.76 -11.52 26.11
N ASN A 394 -29.64 -11.16 25.45
CA ASN A 394 -28.52 -10.50 26.15
C ASN A 394 -28.88 -9.12 26.70
N LEU A 395 -29.55 -8.28 25.91
CA LEU A 395 -29.89 -6.93 26.32
C LEU A 395 -30.94 -6.94 27.43
N ILE A 396 -32.02 -7.73 27.30
CA ILE A 396 -33.11 -7.81 28.30
C ILE A 396 -32.61 -8.49 29.59
N SER A 397 -31.83 -9.56 29.51
CA SER A 397 -31.21 -10.21 30.68
C SER A 397 -30.30 -9.24 31.45
N ASN A 398 -29.50 -8.42 30.71
CA ASN A 398 -28.70 -7.38 31.36
C ASN A 398 -29.61 -6.34 32.07
N ALA A 399 -30.65 -5.84 31.41
CA ALA A 399 -31.61 -4.94 32.02
C ALA A 399 -32.22 -5.52 33.29
N ILE A 400 -32.65 -6.79 33.27
CA ILE A 400 -33.19 -7.48 34.46
C ILE A 400 -32.13 -7.59 35.57
N LYS A 401 -30.91 -7.93 35.26
CA LYS A 401 -29.82 -8.11 36.23
C LYS A 401 -29.44 -6.81 36.93
N TYR A 402 -29.36 -5.70 36.20
CA TYR A 402 -28.84 -4.44 36.71
C TYR A 402 -29.92 -3.45 37.17
N THR A 403 -31.20 -3.76 36.99
CA THR A 403 -32.31 -2.96 37.52
C THR A 403 -32.67 -3.44 38.92
N PRO A 404 -32.75 -2.57 39.97
CA PRO A 404 -33.22 -2.90 41.31
C PRO A 404 -34.69 -3.33 41.31
N GLU A 405 -35.17 -3.95 42.42
CA GLU A 405 -36.60 -4.27 42.61
C GLU A 405 -37.48 -3.04 42.39
N ALA A 406 -38.68 -3.24 41.86
CA ALA A 406 -39.66 -2.21 41.50
C ALA A 406 -39.25 -1.27 40.37
N GLY A 407 -38.16 -1.58 39.65
CA GLY A 407 -37.74 -0.84 38.45
C GLY A 407 -38.53 -1.22 37.21
N LYS A 408 -38.25 -0.53 36.13
CA LYS A 408 -38.95 -0.70 34.83
C LYS A 408 -37.96 -0.97 33.70
N ILE A 409 -38.43 -1.78 32.75
CA ILE A 409 -37.69 -2.13 31.52
C ILE A 409 -38.63 -1.94 30.34
N TRP A 410 -38.17 -1.22 29.33
CA TRP A 410 -38.90 -1.00 28.07
C TRP A 410 -38.13 -1.61 26.90
N VAL A 411 -38.84 -2.39 26.11
CA VAL A 411 -38.35 -2.88 24.82
C VAL A 411 -39.19 -2.22 23.74
N THR A 412 -38.59 -1.37 22.91
CA THR A 412 -39.32 -0.60 21.91
C THR A 412 -38.77 -0.85 20.54
N LEU A 413 -39.63 -1.10 19.58
CA LEU A 413 -39.27 -1.17 18.16
C LEU A 413 -39.85 0.03 17.40
N SER A 414 -39.13 0.56 16.45
CA SER A 414 -39.56 1.63 15.57
C SER A 414 -38.87 1.55 14.23
N GLU A 415 -39.33 2.33 13.26
CA GLU A 415 -38.70 2.49 11.98
C GLU A 415 -38.00 3.85 11.92
N GLU A 416 -36.71 3.86 11.54
CA GLU A 416 -35.92 5.08 11.44
C GLU A 416 -35.09 5.07 10.13
N GLY A 417 -35.48 5.94 9.20
CA GLY A 417 -34.82 6.02 7.91
C GLY A 417 -34.81 4.69 7.15
N GLY A 418 -33.62 4.19 6.77
CA GLY A 418 -33.41 2.87 6.12
C GLY A 418 -33.29 1.69 7.08
N PHE A 419 -33.56 1.87 8.39
CA PHE A 419 -33.28 0.89 9.44
C PHE A 419 -34.53 0.56 10.26
N VAL A 420 -34.53 -0.64 10.86
CA VAL A 420 -35.40 -1.00 11.98
C VAL A 420 -34.61 -0.75 13.26
N LYS A 421 -35.15 0.09 14.15
CA LYS A 421 -34.54 0.48 15.43
C LYS A 421 -35.13 -0.36 16.54
N ALA A 422 -34.30 -1.02 17.30
CA ALA A 422 -34.69 -1.70 18.55
C ALA A 422 -34.01 -1.02 19.73
N THR A 423 -34.79 -0.69 20.74
CA THR A 423 -34.32 0.00 21.96
C THR A 423 -34.68 -0.82 23.18
N VAL A 424 -33.70 -1.09 24.06
CA VAL A 424 -33.90 -1.68 25.37
C VAL A 424 -33.44 -0.68 26.41
N SER A 425 -34.39 -0.18 27.21
CA SER A 425 -34.13 0.84 28.23
C SER A 425 -34.51 0.31 29.62
N ASP A 426 -33.73 0.64 30.64
CA ASP A 426 -33.95 0.24 32.02
C ASP A 426 -33.76 1.40 32.98
N THR A 427 -34.35 1.30 34.19
CA THR A 427 -34.15 2.21 35.31
C THR A 427 -33.12 1.66 36.31
N GLY A 428 -32.08 1.02 35.80
CA GLY A 428 -31.05 0.38 36.61
C GLY A 428 -30.02 1.33 37.18
N ILE A 429 -28.93 0.73 37.69
CA ILE A 429 -27.81 1.45 38.33
C ILE A 429 -27.04 2.36 37.37
N GLY A 430 -27.24 2.22 36.05
CA GLY A 430 -26.53 2.98 35.04
C GLY A 430 -25.05 2.60 34.95
N ILE A 431 -24.35 3.29 34.03
CA ILE A 431 -22.95 3.06 33.69
C ILE A 431 -22.21 4.40 33.73
N LYS A 432 -21.04 4.44 34.37
CA LYS A 432 -20.19 5.63 34.40
C LYS A 432 -19.67 5.99 33.01
N LYS A 433 -19.52 7.27 32.73
CA LYS A 433 -18.98 7.76 31.42
C LYS A 433 -17.62 7.17 31.09
N GLU A 434 -16.79 6.89 32.11
CA GLU A 434 -15.45 6.30 31.93
C GLU A 434 -15.50 4.85 31.41
N ASP A 435 -16.57 4.11 31.74
CA ASP A 435 -16.71 2.70 31.36
C ASP A 435 -17.42 2.52 30.02
N LEU A 436 -18.22 3.49 29.54
CA LEU A 436 -19.01 3.41 28.31
C LEU A 436 -18.21 3.00 27.09
N PRO A 437 -16.97 3.50 26.84
CA PRO A 437 -16.19 3.10 25.68
C PRO A 437 -15.77 1.63 25.69
N ARG A 438 -15.77 0.98 26.87
CA ARG A 438 -15.22 -0.35 27.10
C ARG A 438 -16.25 -1.44 27.32
N ILE A 439 -17.53 -1.11 27.48
CA ILE A 439 -18.56 -2.11 27.79
C ILE A 439 -18.77 -3.15 26.70
N PHE A 440 -18.32 -2.88 25.47
CA PHE A 440 -18.31 -3.81 24.34
C PHE A 440 -17.01 -4.62 24.22
N ASP A 441 -16.00 -4.33 25.08
CA ASP A 441 -14.76 -5.11 25.10
C ASP A 441 -15.02 -6.51 25.70
N ARG A 442 -14.36 -7.53 25.17
CA ARG A 442 -14.49 -8.90 25.65
C ARG A 442 -13.97 -9.03 27.09
N PHE A 443 -14.73 -9.76 27.93
CA PHE A 443 -14.43 -9.99 29.34
C PHE A 443 -14.47 -8.72 30.21
N TYR A 444 -14.84 -7.57 29.64
CA TYR A 444 -14.93 -6.34 30.40
C TYR A 444 -16.18 -6.34 31.27
N ARG A 445 -16.01 -5.90 32.52
CA ARG A 445 -17.11 -5.75 33.50
C ARG A 445 -16.84 -4.56 34.40
N VAL A 446 -17.84 -3.73 34.60
CA VAL A 446 -17.79 -2.64 35.56
C VAL A 446 -17.74 -3.24 36.98
N LYS A 447 -16.70 -2.90 37.76
CA LYS A 447 -16.47 -3.42 39.11
C LYS A 447 -16.89 -2.39 40.14
N THR A 448 -18.14 -2.42 40.60
CA THR A 448 -18.63 -1.64 41.72
C THR A 448 -19.00 -2.58 42.87
N ALA A 449 -19.31 -2.01 44.05
CA ALA A 449 -19.79 -2.79 45.19
C ALA A 449 -21.10 -3.57 44.84
N GLU A 450 -21.95 -2.97 44.02
CA GLU A 450 -23.23 -3.52 43.59
C GLU A 450 -23.10 -4.61 42.52
N THR A 451 -22.14 -4.45 41.59
CA THR A 451 -21.94 -5.42 40.50
C THR A 451 -21.13 -6.65 40.89
N ARG A 452 -20.44 -6.63 42.08
CA ARG A 452 -19.61 -7.76 42.53
C ARG A 452 -20.39 -9.05 42.72
N GLN A 453 -21.69 -8.96 43.11
CA GLN A 453 -22.54 -10.13 43.36
C GLN A 453 -23.25 -10.62 42.09
N ILE A 454 -23.28 -9.84 41.03
CA ILE A 454 -23.96 -10.19 39.80
C ILE A 454 -23.09 -11.13 38.99
N VAL A 455 -23.57 -12.34 38.68
CA VAL A 455 -22.85 -13.31 37.86
C VAL A 455 -22.94 -12.93 36.38
N GLY A 456 -21.81 -12.88 35.69
CA GLY A 456 -21.77 -12.59 34.27
C GLY A 456 -20.38 -12.86 33.67
N THR A 457 -20.33 -13.21 32.38
CA THR A 457 -19.11 -13.58 31.65
C THR A 457 -18.32 -12.38 31.11
N GLY A 458 -19.01 -11.23 30.92
CA GLY A 458 -18.44 -10.06 30.23
C GLY A 458 -18.36 -10.23 28.70
N LEU A 459 -19.06 -11.24 28.15
CA LEU A 459 -19.06 -11.53 26.72
C LEU A 459 -20.37 -11.12 26.02
N GLY A 460 -21.49 -11.03 26.75
CA GLY A 460 -22.81 -10.79 26.16
C GLY A 460 -22.88 -9.56 25.26
N LEU A 461 -22.36 -8.38 25.70
CA LEU A 461 -22.39 -7.16 24.91
C LEU A 461 -21.44 -7.20 23.72
N SER A 462 -20.29 -7.84 23.85
CA SER A 462 -19.38 -8.04 22.71
C SER A 462 -19.97 -8.96 21.65
N ILE A 463 -20.74 -9.98 22.07
CA ILE A 463 -21.50 -10.87 21.15
C ILE A 463 -22.58 -10.04 20.44
N VAL A 464 -23.36 -9.24 21.17
CA VAL A 464 -24.38 -8.38 20.56
C VAL A 464 -23.77 -7.46 19.51
N LYS A 465 -22.66 -6.78 19.82
CA LYS A 465 -21.98 -5.91 18.87
C LYS A 465 -21.52 -6.70 17.63
N SER A 466 -20.89 -7.84 17.81
CA SER A 466 -20.42 -8.67 16.69
C SER A 466 -21.57 -9.17 15.80
N ILE A 467 -22.73 -9.54 16.39
CA ILE A 467 -23.92 -9.93 15.60
C ILE A 467 -24.47 -8.74 14.81
N VAL A 468 -24.57 -7.56 15.45
CA VAL A 468 -25.07 -6.34 14.79
C VAL A 468 -24.15 -5.92 13.65
N ASP A 469 -22.82 -5.91 13.86
CA ASP A 469 -21.83 -5.58 12.85
C ASP A 469 -21.90 -6.57 11.65
N ALA A 470 -22.07 -7.88 11.92
CA ALA A 470 -22.24 -8.91 10.90
C ALA A 470 -23.52 -8.74 10.06
N HIS A 471 -24.52 -8.05 10.59
CA HIS A 471 -25.76 -7.70 9.91
C HIS A 471 -25.73 -6.28 9.32
N LEU A 472 -24.55 -5.65 9.23
CA LEU A 472 -24.36 -4.28 8.70
C LEU A 472 -25.19 -3.23 9.47
N GLY A 473 -25.43 -3.49 10.75
CA GLY A 473 -26.14 -2.60 11.67
C GLY A 473 -25.20 -1.74 12.51
N SER A 474 -25.77 -1.06 13.50
CA SER A 474 -25.00 -0.35 14.52
C SER A 474 -25.66 -0.49 15.89
N ILE A 475 -24.83 -0.48 16.96
CA ILE A 475 -25.30 -0.46 18.35
C ILE A 475 -24.70 0.75 19.06
N SER A 476 -25.53 1.44 19.82
CA SER A 476 -25.13 2.55 20.69
C SER A 476 -25.71 2.38 22.09
N VAL A 477 -25.14 3.12 23.04
CA VAL A 477 -25.55 3.10 24.44
C VAL A 477 -25.62 4.52 25.00
N GLU A 478 -26.66 4.83 25.73
CA GLU A 478 -26.79 6.04 26.50
C GLU A 478 -27.04 5.61 27.95
N SER A 479 -26.24 6.12 28.90
CA SER A 479 -26.39 5.76 30.33
C SER A 479 -25.81 6.84 31.23
N GLU A 480 -26.44 6.99 32.39
CA GLU A 480 -25.97 7.86 33.47
C GLU A 480 -26.03 7.08 34.78
N GLU A 481 -25.01 7.24 35.64
CA GLU A 481 -24.95 6.55 36.95
C GLU A 481 -26.18 6.89 37.81
N GLY A 482 -26.95 5.88 38.18
CA GLY A 482 -28.23 6.03 38.87
C GLY A 482 -29.43 6.43 38.01
N GLY A 483 -29.24 6.71 36.72
CA GLY A 483 -30.26 7.11 35.76
C GLY A 483 -30.77 6.02 34.84
N GLY A 484 -30.15 4.81 34.90
CA GLY A 484 -30.48 3.69 34.02
C GLY A 484 -29.66 3.63 32.76
N THR A 485 -29.99 2.69 31.87
CA THR A 485 -29.26 2.46 30.62
C THR A 485 -30.22 2.26 29.47
N THR A 486 -29.88 2.79 28.32
CA THR A 486 -30.60 2.61 27.06
C THR A 486 -29.65 2.10 25.98
N PHE A 487 -29.87 0.89 25.49
CA PHE A 487 -29.20 0.34 24.33
C PHE A 487 -30.07 0.53 23.10
N THR A 488 -29.47 1.03 22.01
CA THR A 488 -30.12 1.21 20.70
C THR A 488 -29.42 0.40 19.67
N VAL A 489 -30.14 -0.47 18.96
CA VAL A 489 -29.66 -1.29 17.85
C VAL A 489 -30.36 -0.86 16.56
N LEU A 490 -29.62 -0.58 15.51
CA LEU A 490 -30.13 -0.25 14.18
C LEU A 490 -29.77 -1.40 13.22
N LEU A 491 -30.77 -1.99 12.59
CA LEU A 491 -30.60 -3.06 11.59
C LEU A 491 -31.14 -2.60 10.24
N PRO A 492 -30.40 -2.80 9.13
CA PRO A 492 -30.86 -2.38 7.82
C PRO A 492 -32.11 -3.16 7.41
N LYS A 493 -33.04 -2.48 6.77
CA LYS A 493 -34.22 -3.11 6.16
C LYS A 493 -33.77 -4.01 5.02
N GLU A 494 -34.50 -5.09 4.79
CA GLU A 494 -34.30 -5.88 3.57
C GLU A 494 -34.66 -5.00 2.38
N ALA A 495 -33.71 -4.88 1.42
CA ALA A 495 -34.01 -4.22 0.17
C ALA A 495 -35.09 -5.05 -0.54
N THR A 496 -36.31 -4.53 -0.62
CA THR A 496 -37.37 -5.15 -1.42
C THR A 496 -36.82 -5.30 -2.84
N PRO A 497 -36.73 -6.52 -3.42
CA PRO A 497 -36.28 -6.64 -4.79
C PRO A 497 -37.24 -5.81 -5.65
N ALA A 498 -36.68 -4.88 -6.41
CA ALA A 498 -37.43 -4.12 -7.40
C ALA A 498 -38.14 -5.12 -8.31
N ARG A 499 -39.49 -5.04 -8.31
CA ARG A 499 -40.35 -5.85 -9.19
C ARG A 499 -40.13 -5.51 -10.65
#